data_8879de5d2dbf63e8498ed7079dccd23f
#
_entry.id   8879de5d2dbf63e8498ed7079dccd23f
#
_cell.length_a   1.000
_cell.length_b   1.000
_cell.length_c   1.000
_cell.angle_alpha   90.00
_cell.angle_beta   90.00
_cell.angle_gamma   90.00
#
_symmetry.space_group_name_H-M   'P 1'
#
loop_
_entity.id
_entity.type
_entity.pdbx_description
1 polymer ?
#
loop_
_entity_poly.entity_id
_entity_poly.type
_entity_poly.pdbx_seq_one_letter_code
_entity_poly.pdbx_strand_id
1 'polypeptide(L)'
;VIGHDWGAVAATGLAAMPDSPFRKAVVMSVPPAAALLSRGRPSAGLAKLLPGQLIRSWYISYFQLPFAPERSGSWIVPLLWRRWSPGYDAAADLRHVADAIGAPDRWRAALGPYRATIRNYRPPARYAALHRWWTQPLRVPTLYLHGTRDGCMTAEFTPYVRDVLPAGSEVAVVDGAGHFLQLEQPDEVARRIVGFLG
;
A
#
# COMPACT_ATOMS: atom_id res chain seq x y z
N VAL A 1 12.18 -8.92 2.40
CA VAL A 1 11.05 -8.23 3.09
C VAL A 1 9.77 -8.39 2.29
N ILE A 2 8.63 -8.59 2.97
CA ILE A 2 7.30 -8.67 2.35
C ILE A 2 6.44 -7.59 2.98
N GLY A 3 5.76 -6.79 2.16
CA GLY A 3 4.87 -5.72 2.62
C GLY A 3 3.59 -5.61 1.82
N HIS A 4 2.49 -5.32 2.51
CA HIS A 4 1.17 -5.05 1.95
C HIS A 4 0.66 -3.70 2.47
N ASP A 5 0.00 -2.92 1.66
CA ASP A 5 -0.56 -1.60 1.98
C ASP A 5 0.50 -0.65 2.62
N TRP A 6 0.33 -0.17 3.83
CA TRP A 6 1.34 0.61 4.56
C TRP A 6 2.65 -0.17 4.74
N GLY A 7 2.58 -1.51 4.88
CA GLY A 7 3.75 -2.38 4.87
C GLY A 7 4.47 -2.37 3.53
N ALA A 8 3.74 -2.24 2.41
CA ALA A 8 4.34 -2.08 1.08
C ALA A 8 5.11 -0.75 0.96
N VAL A 9 4.57 0.34 1.52
CA VAL A 9 5.28 1.64 1.59
C VAL A 9 6.59 1.50 2.36
N ALA A 10 6.56 0.82 3.52
CA ALA A 10 7.77 0.59 4.31
C ALA A 10 8.79 -0.31 3.57
N ALA A 11 8.32 -1.41 2.98
CA ALA A 11 9.15 -2.34 2.22
C ALA A 11 9.81 -1.64 1.01
N THR A 12 9.07 -0.76 0.32
CA THR A 12 9.60 0.06 -0.79
C THR A 12 10.74 0.96 -0.32
N GLY A 13 10.56 1.67 0.79
CA GLY A 13 11.62 2.52 1.35
C GLY A 13 12.88 1.73 1.71
N LEU A 14 12.71 0.56 2.34
CA LEU A 14 13.81 -0.33 2.69
C LEU A 14 14.51 -0.92 1.46
N ALA A 15 13.75 -1.28 0.43
CA ALA A 15 14.28 -1.81 -0.84
C ALA A 15 14.98 -0.74 -1.71
N ALA A 16 14.71 0.55 -1.45
CA ALA A 16 15.34 1.67 -2.16
C ALA A 16 16.68 2.11 -1.53
N MET A 17 16.99 1.66 -0.32
CA MET A 17 18.25 2.03 0.36
C MET A 17 19.47 1.46 -0.39
N PRO A 18 20.58 2.22 -0.50
CA PRO A 18 21.82 1.72 -1.11
C PRO A 18 22.42 0.52 -0.38
N ASP A 19 22.24 0.50 0.94
CA ASP A 19 22.72 -0.49 1.90
C ASP A 19 21.55 -1.33 2.47
N SER A 20 20.56 -1.60 1.62
CA SER A 20 19.40 -2.40 2.04
C SER A 20 19.84 -3.74 2.65
N PRO A 21 19.33 -4.11 3.85
CA PRO A 21 19.65 -5.40 4.46
C PRO A 21 18.91 -6.57 3.78
N PHE A 22 18.05 -6.30 2.80
CA PHE A 22 17.23 -7.30 2.12
C PHE A 22 17.80 -7.63 0.75
N ARG A 23 17.76 -8.91 0.37
CA ARG A 23 18.18 -9.39 -0.97
C ARG A 23 17.04 -9.32 -1.99
N LYS A 24 15.80 -9.52 -1.54
CA LYS A 24 14.58 -9.48 -2.35
C LYS A 24 13.46 -8.80 -1.56
N ALA A 25 12.55 -8.18 -2.26
CA ALA A 25 11.35 -7.57 -1.69
C ALA A 25 10.08 -8.08 -2.37
N VAL A 26 8.99 -8.17 -1.62
CA VAL A 26 7.64 -8.37 -2.17
C VAL A 26 6.79 -7.19 -1.73
N VAL A 27 6.16 -6.53 -2.69
CA VAL A 27 5.35 -5.33 -2.48
C VAL A 27 3.95 -5.59 -3.04
N MET A 28 2.93 -5.44 -2.21
CA MET A 28 1.55 -5.80 -2.59
C MET A 28 0.59 -4.61 -2.45
N SER A 29 -0.29 -4.45 -3.43
CA SER A 29 -1.43 -3.53 -3.51
C SER A 29 -1.10 -2.04 -3.57
N VAL A 30 0.02 -1.58 -3.04
CA VAL A 30 0.43 -0.17 -3.11
C VAL A 30 1.68 -0.05 -3.99
N PRO A 31 1.59 0.64 -5.13
CA PRO A 31 2.73 0.83 -6.01
C PRO A 31 3.81 1.70 -5.34
N PRO A 32 5.10 1.44 -5.63
CA PRO A 32 6.18 2.31 -5.19
C PRO A 32 5.93 3.76 -5.58
N ALA A 33 6.15 4.69 -4.66
CA ALA A 33 5.93 6.11 -4.93
C ALA A 33 6.76 6.63 -6.11
N ALA A 34 7.93 6.06 -6.36
CA ALA A 34 8.75 6.36 -7.53
C ALA A 34 8.01 6.09 -8.86
N ALA A 35 7.12 5.09 -8.92
CA ALA A 35 6.31 4.80 -10.09
C ALA A 35 5.27 5.89 -10.37
N LEU A 36 4.78 6.54 -9.32
CA LEU A 36 3.77 7.59 -9.38
C LEU A 36 4.37 8.99 -9.59
N LEU A 37 5.66 9.16 -9.26
CA LEU A 37 6.36 10.45 -9.20
C LEU A 37 7.59 10.50 -10.13
N SER A 38 7.52 9.88 -11.32
CA SER A 38 8.64 9.89 -12.25
C SER A 38 9.12 11.32 -12.53
N ARG A 39 10.39 11.61 -12.19
CA ARG A 39 11.01 12.96 -12.28
C ARG A 39 10.23 14.08 -11.56
N GLY A 40 9.49 13.74 -10.48
CA GLY A 40 8.72 14.72 -9.69
C GLY A 40 7.40 15.16 -10.33
N ARG A 41 7.00 14.61 -11.47
CA ARG A 41 5.71 14.87 -12.14
C ARG A 41 5.12 13.58 -12.69
N PRO A 42 3.80 13.39 -12.57
CA PRO A 42 3.14 12.26 -13.18
C PRO A 42 3.22 12.36 -14.71
N SER A 43 3.40 11.22 -15.40
CA SER A 43 3.25 11.16 -16.86
C SER A 43 1.81 11.53 -17.27
N ALA A 44 1.59 11.91 -18.54
CA ALA A 44 0.25 12.24 -19.03
C ALA A 44 -0.75 11.07 -18.87
N GLY A 45 -0.30 9.83 -19.02
CA GLY A 45 -1.11 8.64 -18.77
C GLY A 45 -1.47 8.49 -17.31
N LEU A 46 -0.51 8.66 -16.41
CA LEU A 46 -0.71 8.61 -14.97
C LEU A 46 -1.64 9.72 -14.48
N ALA A 47 -1.52 10.92 -15.04
CA ALA A 47 -2.37 12.07 -14.67
C ALA A 47 -3.86 11.81 -14.93
N LYS A 48 -4.20 10.99 -15.95
CA LYS A 48 -5.58 10.59 -16.24
C LYS A 48 -6.18 9.68 -15.17
N LEU A 49 -5.35 8.92 -14.45
CA LEU A 49 -5.80 8.01 -13.39
C LEU A 49 -6.05 8.73 -12.07
N LEU A 50 -5.41 9.90 -11.85
CA LEU A 50 -5.46 10.60 -10.58
C LEU A 50 -6.88 10.98 -10.11
N PRO A 51 -7.81 11.49 -10.95
CA PRO A 51 -9.16 11.84 -10.48
C PRO A 51 -9.90 10.62 -9.91
N GLY A 52 -9.84 9.47 -10.60
CA GLY A 52 -10.44 8.22 -10.14
C GLY A 52 -9.79 7.73 -8.84
N GLN A 53 -8.47 7.85 -8.73
CA GLN A 53 -7.77 7.48 -7.51
C GLN A 53 -8.12 8.40 -6.33
N LEU A 54 -8.26 9.69 -6.53
CA LEU A 54 -8.69 10.61 -5.47
C LEU A 54 -10.08 10.27 -4.92
N ILE A 55 -11.00 9.86 -5.81
CA ILE A 55 -12.32 9.38 -5.40
C ILE A 55 -12.19 8.10 -4.54
N ARG A 56 -11.34 7.14 -4.92
CA ARG A 56 -11.08 5.92 -4.14
C ARG A 56 -10.45 6.24 -2.78
N SER A 57 -9.58 7.24 -2.75
CA SER A 57 -8.82 7.67 -1.57
C SER A 57 -9.55 8.70 -0.69
N TRP A 58 -10.85 8.91 -0.86
CA TRP A 58 -11.66 9.89 -0.12
C TRP A 58 -11.49 9.79 1.41
N TYR A 59 -11.30 8.56 1.91
CA TYR A 59 -11.15 8.29 3.34
C TYR A 59 -9.88 8.93 3.93
N ILE A 60 -8.84 9.14 3.13
CA ILE A 60 -7.62 9.84 3.57
C ILE A 60 -7.94 11.29 3.95
N SER A 61 -8.78 11.97 3.15
CA SER A 61 -9.26 13.32 3.47
C SER A 61 -10.19 13.32 4.67
N TYR A 62 -11.08 12.33 4.77
CA TYR A 62 -11.94 12.16 5.94
C TYR A 62 -11.12 12.00 7.23
N PHE A 63 -10.04 11.23 7.21
CA PHE A 63 -9.16 11.01 8.36
C PHE A 63 -8.41 12.28 8.83
N GLN A 64 -8.41 13.34 8.02
CA GLN A 64 -7.86 14.64 8.43
C GLN A 64 -8.81 15.45 9.31
N LEU A 65 -10.09 15.13 9.34
CA LEU A 65 -11.05 15.85 10.16
C LEU A 65 -10.76 15.67 11.66
N PRO A 66 -11.08 16.66 12.49
CA PRO A 66 -11.01 16.52 13.93
C PRO A 66 -12.20 15.68 14.44
N PHE A 67 -11.99 14.91 15.47
CA PHE A 67 -13.00 14.17 16.28
C PHE A 67 -13.82 13.11 15.55
N ALA A 68 -14.28 13.33 14.31
CA ALA A 68 -15.14 12.41 13.58
C ALA A 68 -14.46 11.07 13.27
N PRO A 69 -13.22 11.04 12.74
CA PRO A 69 -12.51 9.79 12.47
C PRO A 69 -12.28 8.95 13.73
N GLU A 70 -12.00 9.59 14.86
CA GLU A 70 -11.77 8.89 16.14
C GLU A 70 -12.97 8.09 16.63
N ARG A 71 -14.17 8.46 16.19
CA ARG A 71 -15.43 7.79 16.54
C ARG A 71 -15.97 6.84 15.48
N SER A 72 -15.28 6.75 14.34
CA SER A 72 -15.81 6.05 13.16
C SER A 72 -15.26 4.64 12.95
N GLY A 73 -14.29 4.19 13.74
CA GLY A 73 -13.57 2.93 13.51
C GLY A 73 -14.49 1.73 13.27
N SER A 74 -15.54 1.59 14.08
CA SER A 74 -16.45 0.45 14.02
C SER A 74 -17.29 0.36 12.74
N TRP A 75 -17.52 1.46 12.03
CA TRP A 75 -18.28 1.45 10.79
C TRP A 75 -17.42 1.72 9.55
N ILE A 76 -16.37 2.54 9.67
CA ILE A 76 -15.56 2.90 8.51
C ILE A 76 -14.64 1.75 8.07
N VAL A 77 -14.09 0.99 9.03
CA VAL A 77 -13.23 -0.16 8.71
C VAL A 77 -13.99 -1.20 7.89
N PRO A 78 -15.17 -1.72 8.31
CA PRO A 78 -15.95 -2.64 7.47
C PRO A 78 -16.38 -2.04 6.12
N LEU A 79 -16.68 -0.74 6.08
CA LEU A 79 -17.01 -0.05 4.84
C LEU A 79 -15.83 -0.05 3.86
N LEU A 80 -14.60 0.26 4.32
CA LEU A 80 -13.42 0.28 3.50
C LEU A 80 -13.08 -1.13 3.00
N TRP A 81 -13.11 -2.15 3.86
CA TRP A 81 -12.86 -3.54 3.46
C TRP A 81 -13.79 -3.99 2.34
N ARG A 82 -15.09 -3.73 2.47
CA ARG A 82 -16.09 -4.06 1.43
C ARG A 82 -15.83 -3.32 0.11
N ARG A 83 -15.35 -2.08 0.16
CA ARG A 83 -15.03 -1.30 -1.03
C ARG A 83 -13.72 -1.71 -1.68
N TRP A 84 -12.73 -2.06 -0.87
CA TRP A 84 -11.39 -2.42 -1.33
C TRP A 84 -11.31 -3.84 -1.87
N SER A 85 -12.10 -4.75 -1.31
CA SER A 85 -12.15 -6.16 -1.72
C SER A 85 -13.60 -6.59 -1.96
N PRO A 86 -14.21 -6.12 -3.06
CA PRO A 86 -15.61 -6.40 -3.37
C PRO A 86 -15.84 -7.89 -3.61
N GLY A 87 -16.76 -8.47 -2.83
CA GLY A 87 -17.11 -9.90 -2.91
C GLY A 87 -16.34 -10.80 -1.95
N TYR A 88 -15.35 -10.28 -1.23
CA TYR A 88 -14.65 -11.03 -0.18
C TYR A 88 -15.47 -11.05 1.12
N ASP A 89 -15.67 -12.24 1.69
CA ASP A 89 -16.26 -12.37 3.03
C ASP A 89 -15.20 -12.11 4.11
N ALA A 90 -15.13 -10.86 4.55
CA ALA A 90 -14.17 -10.40 5.53
C ALA A 90 -14.62 -10.58 7.00
N ALA A 91 -15.72 -11.29 7.27
CA ALA A 91 -16.33 -11.33 8.62
C ALA A 91 -15.37 -11.86 9.70
N ALA A 92 -14.55 -12.87 9.37
CA ALA A 92 -13.56 -13.41 10.29
C ALA A 92 -12.42 -12.41 10.54
N ASP A 93 -11.87 -11.85 9.46
CA ASP A 93 -10.73 -10.91 9.54
C ASP A 93 -11.10 -9.62 10.25
N LEU A 94 -12.32 -9.12 10.01
CA LEU A 94 -12.81 -7.91 10.66
C LEU A 94 -12.95 -8.08 12.19
N ARG A 95 -13.21 -9.29 12.69
CA ARG A 95 -13.15 -9.56 14.13
C ARG A 95 -11.73 -9.39 14.66
N HIS A 96 -10.73 -9.97 13.98
CA HIS A 96 -9.32 -9.80 14.36
C HIS A 96 -8.87 -8.33 14.29
N VAL A 97 -9.31 -7.60 13.27
CA VAL A 97 -9.03 -6.17 13.15
C VAL A 97 -9.67 -5.39 14.31
N ALA A 98 -10.91 -5.68 14.66
CA ALA A 98 -11.59 -5.05 15.79
C ALA A 98 -10.88 -5.31 17.12
N ASP A 99 -10.41 -6.53 17.35
CA ASP A 99 -9.63 -6.90 18.53
C ASP A 99 -8.28 -6.14 18.58
N ALA A 100 -7.65 -5.97 17.42
CA ALA A 100 -6.34 -5.31 17.32
C ALA A 100 -6.41 -3.79 17.50
N ILE A 101 -7.37 -3.11 16.83
CA ILE A 101 -7.42 -1.65 16.76
C ILE A 101 -8.73 -1.04 17.28
N GLY A 102 -9.64 -1.82 17.84
CA GLY A 102 -10.94 -1.32 18.32
C GLY A 102 -10.86 -0.42 19.55
N ALA A 103 -9.82 -0.51 20.37
CA ALA A 103 -9.61 0.41 21.47
C ALA A 103 -9.31 1.84 20.96
N PRO A 104 -9.84 2.90 21.61
CA PRO A 104 -9.73 4.28 21.12
C PRO A 104 -8.30 4.79 20.90
N ASP A 105 -7.37 4.38 21.74
CA ASP A 105 -5.95 4.72 21.62
C ASP A 105 -5.28 4.02 20.43
N ARG A 106 -5.58 2.74 20.22
CA ARG A 106 -5.09 1.95 19.09
C ARG A 106 -5.68 2.44 17.77
N TRP A 107 -6.98 2.74 17.74
CA TRP A 107 -7.60 3.33 16.56
C TRP A 107 -6.98 4.70 16.21
N ARG A 108 -6.75 5.55 17.22
CA ARG A 108 -6.05 6.83 17.01
C ARG A 108 -4.63 6.63 16.47
N ALA A 109 -3.91 5.61 16.94
CA ALA A 109 -2.60 5.26 16.40
C ALA A 109 -2.69 4.80 14.93
N ALA A 110 -3.71 4.01 14.55
CA ALA A 110 -3.95 3.58 13.17
C ALA A 110 -4.25 4.75 12.21
N LEU A 111 -4.84 5.86 12.68
CA LEU A 111 -5.02 7.08 11.90
C LEU A 111 -3.71 7.86 11.69
N GLY A 112 -2.70 7.59 12.51
CA GLY A 112 -1.43 8.31 12.52
C GLY A 112 -0.71 8.40 11.17
N PRO A 113 -0.47 7.30 10.45
CA PRO A 113 0.18 7.30 9.13
C PRO A 113 -0.52 8.20 8.12
N TYR A 114 -1.84 8.14 8.03
CA TYR A 114 -2.63 8.97 7.12
C TYR A 114 -2.51 10.46 7.42
N ARG A 115 -2.53 10.81 8.70
CA ARG A 115 -2.36 12.21 9.15
C ARG A 115 -0.95 12.72 8.92
N ALA A 116 0.05 11.92 9.23
CA ALA A 116 1.45 12.27 9.05
C ALA A 116 1.76 12.55 7.58
N THR A 117 1.27 11.71 6.66
CA THR A 117 1.50 11.85 5.22
C THR A 117 0.96 13.18 4.66
N ILE A 118 -0.22 13.63 5.11
CA ILE A 118 -0.88 14.83 4.57
C ILE A 118 -0.44 16.11 5.29
N ARG A 119 -0.18 16.06 6.60
CA ARG A 119 0.10 17.26 7.42
C ARG A 119 1.54 17.73 7.35
N ASN A 120 2.27 17.42 6.29
CA ASN A 120 3.68 17.79 6.11
C ASN A 120 4.55 17.40 7.33
N TYR A 121 4.31 16.22 7.85
CA TYR A 121 5.10 15.71 8.96
C TYR A 121 6.58 15.70 8.58
N ARG A 122 7.39 16.43 9.33
CA ARG A 122 8.84 16.33 9.27
C ARG A 122 9.29 15.23 10.20
N PRO A 123 9.86 14.15 9.69
CA PRO A 123 10.33 13.09 10.56
C PRO A 123 11.40 13.63 11.52
N PRO A 124 11.48 13.11 12.76
CA PRO A 124 12.60 13.41 13.64
C PRO A 124 13.94 13.23 12.92
N ALA A 125 14.94 14.03 13.24
CA ALA A 125 16.24 14.06 12.54
C ALA A 125 16.86 12.65 12.38
N ARG A 126 16.70 11.79 13.39
CA ARG A 126 17.17 10.40 13.38
C ARG A 126 16.55 9.53 12.28
N TYR A 127 15.36 9.89 11.76
CA TYR A 127 14.66 9.15 10.71
C TYR A 127 14.67 9.88 9.35
N ALA A 128 15.13 11.13 9.31
CA ALA A 128 15.11 11.94 8.08
C ALA A 128 15.89 11.29 6.93
N ALA A 129 17.01 10.64 7.26
CA ALA A 129 17.82 9.90 6.29
C ALA A 129 17.09 8.69 5.70
N LEU A 130 16.24 8.01 6.47
CA LEU A 130 15.45 6.87 6.01
C LEU A 130 14.22 7.33 5.22
N HIS A 131 13.57 8.40 5.65
CA HIS A 131 12.34 8.90 5.05
C HIS A 131 12.50 9.31 3.59
N ARG A 132 13.67 9.77 3.16
CA ARG A 132 13.93 10.15 1.76
C ARG A 132 13.84 8.99 0.77
N TRP A 133 14.04 7.74 1.23
CA TRP A 133 14.12 6.58 0.35
C TRP A 133 12.78 6.10 -0.19
N TRP A 134 11.67 6.41 0.47
CA TRP A 134 10.36 5.91 0.06
C TRP A 134 9.89 6.43 -1.31
N THR A 135 10.47 7.53 -1.81
CA THR A 135 10.18 8.11 -3.14
C THR A 135 11.23 7.76 -4.19
N GLN A 136 12.27 7.02 -3.82
CA GLN A 136 13.35 6.65 -4.72
C GLN A 136 13.05 5.34 -5.46
N PRO A 137 13.62 5.14 -6.67
CA PRO A 137 13.60 3.84 -7.35
C PRO A 137 14.18 2.75 -6.46
N LEU A 138 13.60 1.55 -6.55
CA LEU A 138 14.04 0.41 -5.77
C LEU A 138 15.41 -0.09 -6.29
N ARG A 139 16.21 -0.64 -5.40
CA ARG A 139 17.53 -1.20 -5.70
C ARG A 139 17.61 -2.71 -5.50
N VAL A 140 16.63 -3.26 -4.81
CA VAL A 140 16.51 -4.69 -4.50
C VAL A 140 15.51 -5.33 -5.45
N PRO A 141 15.83 -6.48 -6.09
CA PRO A 141 14.88 -7.22 -6.91
C PRO A 141 13.55 -7.39 -6.19
N THR A 142 12.48 -7.01 -6.84
CA THR A 142 11.15 -6.87 -6.19
C THR A 142 10.07 -7.55 -6.99
N LEU A 143 9.29 -8.39 -6.33
CA LEU A 143 8.01 -8.87 -6.84
C LEU A 143 6.92 -7.88 -6.45
N TYR A 144 6.27 -7.28 -7.44
CA TYR A 144 5.08 -6.47 -7.23
C TYR A 144 3.82 -7.25 -7.59
N LEU A 145 2.88 -7.34 -6.65
CA LEU A 145 1.59 -7.99 -6.85
C LEU A 145 0.44 -7.01 -6.65
N HIS A 146 -0.57 -7.10 -7.51
CA HIS A 146 -1.77 -6.26 -7.43
C HIS A 146 -3.02 -7.06 -7.77
N GLY A 147 -4.11 -6.85 -7.04
CA GLY A 147 -5.39 -7.48 -7.34
C GLY A 147 -6.13 -6.76 -8.47
N THR A 148 -6.70 -7.49 -9.44
CA THR A 148 -7.43 -6.87 -10.56
C THR A 148 -8.68 -6.12 -10.12
N ARG A 149 -9.25 -6.45 -8.96
CA ARG A 149 -10.46 -5.84 -8.38
C ARG A 149 -10.18 -4.93 -7.19
N ASP A 150 -8.92 -4.50 -7.02
CA ASP A 150 -8.54 -3.62 -5.90
C ASP A 150 -9.32 -2.28 -5.97
N GLY A 151 -10.16 -2.06 -4.97
CA GLY A 151 -10.97 -0.85 -4.84
C GLY A 151 -10.30 0.28 -4.05
N CYS A 152 -9.11 0.02 -3.44
CA CYS A 152 -8.30 1.02 -2.75
C CYS A 152 -7.37 1.74 -3.73
N MET A 153 -6.52 0.97 -4.42
CA MET A 153 -5.61 1.45 -5.46
C MET A 153 -6.00 0.79 -6.78
N THR A 154 -6.04 1.57 -7.87
CA THR A 154 -6.39 0.97 -9.17
C THR A 154 -5.23 0.14 -9.73
N ALA A 155 -5.55 -1.06 -10.26
CA ALA A 155 -4.59 -1.92 -10.93
C ALA A 155 -3.98 -1.26 -12.20
N GLU A 156 -4.58 -0.20 -12.72
CA GLU A 156 -4.09 0.57 -13.86
C GLU A 156 -2.74 1.26 -13.59
N PHE A 157 -2.30 1.34 -12.34
CA PHE A 157 -0.95 1.78 -11.99
C PHE A 157 0.14 0.72 -12.27
N THR A 158 -0.24 -0.55 -12.40
CA THR A 158 0.71 -1.68 -12.55
C THR A 158 1.72 -1.52 -13.70
N PRO A 159 1.35 -1.02 -14.90
CA PRO A 159 2.31 -0.81 -15.98
C PRO A 159 3.45 0.15 -15.61
N TYR A 160 3.17 1.19 -14.82
CA TYR A 160 4.17 2.20 -14.42
C TYR A 160 5.14 1.69 -13.36
N VAL A 161 4.79 0.59 -12.68
CA VAL A 161 5.69 0.00 -11.67
C VAL A 161 6.92 -0.61 -12.30
N ARG A 162 6.81 -1.22 -13.49
CA ARG A 162 7.95 -1.86 -14.17
C ARG A 162 9.13 -0.92 -14.38
N ASP A 163 8.84 0.35 -14.69
CA ASP A 163 9.85 1.33 -15.08
C ASP A 163 10.75 1.76 -13.91
N VAL A 164 10.37 1.46 -12.69
CA VAL A 164 11.10 1.85 -11.48
C VAL A 164 11.68 0.66 -10.71
N LEU A 165 11.50 -0.55 -11.22
CA LEU A 165 12.02 -1.75 -10.60
C LEU A 165 13.39 -2.12 -11.19
N PRO A 166 14.34 -2.62 -10.39
CA PRO A 166 15.64 -3.08 -10.86
C PRO A 166 15.55 -4.41 -11.63
N ALA A 167 16.63 -4.78 -12.31
CA ALA A 167 16.73 -6.07 -12.98
C ALA A 167 16.46 -7.23 -12.01
N GLY A 168 15.86 -8.32 -12.51
CA GLY A 168 15.47 -9.48 -11.71
C GLY A 168 14.17 -9.28 -10.93
N SER A 169 13.45 -8.17 -11.18
CA SER A 169 12.13 -7.93 -10.60
C SER A 169 11.00 -8.47 -11.47
N GLU A 170 9.86 -8.72 -10.84
CA GLU A 170 8.65 -9.21 -11.49
C GLU A 170 7.44 -8.33 -11.13
N VAL A 171 6.52 -8.21 -12.07
CA VAL A 171 5.25 -7.51 -11.88
C VAL A 171 4.12 -8.43 -12.34
N ALA A 172 3.17 -8.71 -11.46
CA ALA A 172 2.03 -9.55 -11.78
C ALA A 172 0.74 -9.03 -11.16
N VAL A 173 -0.36 -9.30 -11.84
CA VAL A 173 -1.71 -9.11 -11.30
C VAL A 173 -2.29 -10.43 -10.86
N VAL A 174 -3.07 -10.41 -9.77
CA VAL A 174 -3.81 -11.56 -9.25
C VAL A 174 -5.26 -11.36 -9.65
N ASP A 175 -5.72 -12.22 -10.56
CA ASP A 175 -7.07 -12.09 -11.12
C ASP A 175 -8.13 -12.39 -10.07
N GLY A 176 -9.22 -11.62 -10.10
CA GLY A 176 -10.35 -11.75 -9.19
C GLY A 176 -10.08 -11.25 -7.76
N ALA A 177 -8.83 -10.97 -7.38
CA ALA A 177 -8.50 -10.45 -6.05
C ALA A 177 -8.70 -8.93 -5.95
N GLY A 178 -9.13 -8.47 -4.78
CA GLY A 178 -9.17 -7.06 -4.41
C GLY A 178 -7.88 -6.61 -3.71
N HIS A 179 -8.04 -5.72 -2.73
CA HIS A 179 -6.92 -5.11 -2.01
C HIS A 179 -6.17 -6.10 -1.11
N PHE A 180 -6.90 -7.00 -0.46
CA PHE A 180 -6.33 -8.00 0.45
C PHE A 180 -6.01 -9.31 -0.29
N LEU A 181 -5.31 -9.21 -1.42
CA LEU A 181 -5.06 -10.33 -2.33
C LEU A 181 -4.47 -11.58 -1.64
N GLN A 182 -3.68 -11.40 -0.59
CA GLN A 182 -3.12 -12.50 0.20
C GLN A 182 -4.15 -13.25 1.05
N LEU A 183 -5.30 -12.63 1.32
CA LEU A 183 -6.43 -13.26 2.01
C LEU A 183 -7.45 -13.82 1.02
N GLU A 184 -7.61 -13.15 -0.13
CA GLU A 184 -8.60 -13.50 -1.15
C GLU A 184 -8.12 -14.64 -2.06
N GLN A 185 -6.82 -14.70 -2.35
CA GLN A 185 -6.17 -15.71 -3.22
C GLN A 185 -4.86 -16.23 -2.60
N PRO A 186 -4.92 -16.85 -1.39
CA PRO A 186 -3.72 -17.19 -0.62
C PRO A 186 -2.77 -18.11 -1.35
N ASP A 187 -3.29 -19.15 -2.04
CA ASP A 187 -2.48 -20.13 -2.75
C ASP A 187 -1.71 -19.52 -3.93
N GLU A 188 -2.40 -18.68 -4.71
CA GLU A 188 -1.78 -18.00 -5.86
C GLU A 188 -0.73 -16.99 -5.40
N VAL A 189 -1.02 -16.22 -4.37
CA VAL A 189 -0.08 -15.25 -3.80
C VAL A 189 1.13 -15.96 -3.20
N ALA A 190 0.90 -17.03 -2.40
CA ALA A 190 1.99 -17.82 -1.82
C ALA A 190 2.88 -18.46 -2.89
N ARG A 191 2.28 -19.05 -3.93
CA ARG A 191 3.01 -19.67 -5.05
C ARG A 191 3.93 -18.66 -5.74
N ARG A 192 3.43 -17.44 -6.02
CA ARG A 192 4.23 -16.38 -6.65
C ARG A 192 5.37 -15.91 -5.74
N ILE A 193 5.08 -15.71 -4.45
CA ILE A 193 6.09 -15.28 -3.48
C ILE A 193 7.18 -16.33 -3.36
N VAL A 194 6.82 -17.60 -3.17
CA VAL A 194 7.80 -18.70 -3.03
C VAL A 194 8.61 -18.85 -4.31
N GLY A 195 7.98 -18.83 -5.49
CA GLY A 195 8.69 -18.92 -6.77
C GLY A 195 9.66 -17.76 -7.00
N PHE A 196 9.31 -16.55 -6.58
CA PHE A 196 10.20 -15.40 -6.68
C PHE A 196 11.34 -15.43 -5.66
N LEU A 197 11.08 -15.87 -4.45
CA LEU A 197 12.11 -15.88 -3.40
C LEU A 197 13.16 -17.00 -3.61
N GLY A 198 12.81 -18.08 -4.30
CA GLY A 198 13.71 -19.18 -4.67
C GLY A 198 13.78 -20.21 -3.62
#